data_6e7747b710f753eb3bc448bae9db5e1c
#
_entry.id   6e7747b710f753eb3bc448bae9db5e1c
#
_cell.length_a   1.000
_cell.length_b   1.000
_cell.length_c   1.000
_cell.angle_alpha   90.00
_cell.angle_beta   90.00
_cell.angle_gamma   90.00
#
_symmetry.space_group_name_H-M   'P 1'
#
loop_
_entity.id
_entity.type
_entity.pdbx_description
1 polymer ?
#
loop_
_entity_poly.entity_id
_entity_poly.type
_entity_poly.pdbx_seq_one_letter_code
_entity_poly.pdbx_strand_id
1 'polypeptide(L)'
;CTPSRGLGDVYKRQILVVGSEIHSGGLDKSSRGRSVSVIFGDGAGAAVVSATDSDSCILSTHLHSEGKFAEELAVIKPATTFWIDKIVKNDDDKSYFPYMNGNFVFKNAVVRFEQVIFEALNYSNLKTENINLLITHQANLRISQYIQKRLKLTDSQVFNNIMKYGNTTAASIPIALTEAYQSNLI
;
A
#
# COMPACT_ATOMS: atom_id res chain seq x y z
N CYS A 1 -9.22 -0.96 24.23
CA CYS A 1 -8.17 -1.56 23.41
C CYS A 1 -7.44 -2.63 24.21
N THR A 2 -7.62 -3.89 23.88
CA THR A 2 -6.71 -4.94 24.38
C THR A 2 -5.43 -4.87 23.55
N PRO A 3 -4.25 -4.72 24.17
CA PRO A 3 -3.01 -4.73 23.42
C PRO A 3 -2.87 -6.08 22.71
N SER A 4 -2.71 -6.06 21.39
CA SER A 4 -2.38 -7.28 20.64
C SER A 4 -1.04 -7.80 21.18
N ARG A 5 -1.07 -8.90 21.90
CA ARG A 5 0.14 -9.61 22.31
C ARG A 5 0.70 -10.34 21.08
N GLY A 6 1.33 -9.59 20.17
CA GLY A 6 2.18 -10.17 19.15
C GLY A 6 3.43 -10.78 19.79
N LEU A 7 4.12 -11.64 19.06
CA LEU A 7 5.38 -12.31 19.44
C LEU A 7 6.56 -11.35 19.74
N GLY A 8 6.31 -10.07 19.93
CA GLY A 8 7.26 -9.08 20.44
C GLY A 8 7.40 -9.23 21.95
N ASP A 9 8.62 -9.25 22.38
CA ASP A 9 9.11 -9.30 23.75
C ASP A 9 8.16 -8.58 24.74
N VAL A 10 7.65 -9.27 25.73
CA VAL A 10 6.71 -8.80 26.76
C VAL A 10 7.19 -7.51 27.47
N TYR A 11 8.46 -7.16 27.30
CA TYR A 11 9.11 -5.99 27.91
C TYR A 11 9.23 -4.80 26.95
N LYS A 12 8.96 -4.96 25.66
CA LYS A 12 9.05 -3.86 24.68
C LYS A 12 7.66 -3.29 24.41
N ARG A 13 7.46 -2.05 24.80
CA ARG A 13 6.20 -1.33 24.60
C ARG A 13 6.08 -0.69 23.22
N GLN A 14 7.04 -0.88 22.33
CA GLN A 14 7.10 -0.24 21.02
C GLN A 14 7.49 -1.23 19.92
N ILE A 15 6.89 -1.04 18.75
CA ILE A 15 7.20 -1.78 17.53
C ILE A 15 7.52 -0.75 16.45
N LEU A 16 8.67 -0.90 15.79
CA LEU A 16 9.01 -0.14 14.59
C LEU A 16 8.47 -0.88 13.37
N VAL A 17 7.56 -0.25 12.64
CA VAL A 17 7.04 -0.72 11.36
C VAL A 17 7.71 0.06 10.24
N VAL A 18 8.37 -0.62 9.31
CA VAL A 18 9.11 0.00 8.21
C VAL A 18 8.59 -0.52 6.88
N GLY A 19 8.32 0.39 5.95
CA GLY A 19 8.07 0.11 4.54
C GLY A 19 9.16 0.77 3.69
N SER A 20 9.79 0.00 2.79
CA SER A 20 10.88 0.49 1.95
C SER A 20 10.88 -0.22 0.61
N GLU A 21 10.98 0.54 -0.48
CA GLU A 21 10.97 0.03 -1.84
C GLU A 21 11.98 0.74 -2.73
N ILE A 22 12.66 -0.03 -3.59
CA ILE A 22 13.51 0.47 -4.67
C ILE A 22 13.07 -0.19 -5.97
N HIS A 23 12.19 0.48 -6.70
CA HIS A 23 11.68 0.01 -7.99
C HIS A 23 12.56 0.40 -9.16
N SER A 24 13.23 1.55 -9.08
CA SER A 24 13.98 2.16 -10.18
C SER A 24 15.06 1.26 -10.79
N GLY A 25 15.60 0.33 -9.98
CA GLY A 25 16.62 -0.64 -10.41
C GLY A 25 16.06 -1.87 -11.15
N GLY A 26 14.78 -2.20 -10.97
CA GLY A 26 14.16 -3.43 -11.50
C GLY A 26 13.09 -3.21 -12.56
N LEU A 27 12.79 -1.97 -12.94
CA LEU A 27 11.77 -1.67 -13.94
C LEU A 27 12.32 -1.75 -15.36
N ASP A 28 11.52 -2.29 -16.28
CA ASP A 28 11.80 -2.20 -17.72
C ASP A 28 11.56 -0.76 -18.20
N LYS A 29 12.64 -0.03 -18.42
CA LYS A 29 12.62 1.38 -18.87
C LYS A 29 12.47 1.55 -20.38
N SER A 30 12.37 0.46 -21.13
CA SER A 30 12.09 0.49 -22.57
C SER A 30 10.60 0.81 -22.83
N SER A 31 10.25 1.03 -24.10
CA SER A 31 8.85 1.22 -24.52
C SER A 31 7.96 0.03 -24.16
N ARG A 32 8.53 -1.17 -24.07
CA ARG A 32 7.86 -2.40 -23.66
C ARG A 32 7.33 -2.33 -22.21
N GLY A 33 8.13 -1.79 -21.28
CA GLY A 33 7.79 -1.68 -19.86
C GLY A 33 6.96 -0.47 -19.48
N ARG A 34 6.68 0.42 -20.43
CA ARG A 34 6.05 1.72 -20.19
C ARG A 34 4.76 1.68 -19.37
N SER A 35 3.94 0.66 -19.57
CA SER A 35 2.64 0.52 -18.85
C SER A 35 2.80 0.28 -17.35
N VAL A 36 3.97 -0.15 -16.91
CA VAL A 36 4.30 -0.46 -15.52
C VAL A 36 5.30 0.55 -14.96
N SER A 37 6.39 0.82 -15.68
CA SER A 37 7.50 1.64 -15.21
C SER A 37 7.13 3.08 -14.84
N VAL A 38 6.07 3.64 -15.46
CA VAL A 38 5.60 5.01 -15.17
C VAL A 38 4.78 5.12 -13.88
N ILE A 39 4.45 3.99 -13.24
CA ILE A 39 3.57 3.95 -12.07
C ILE A 39 4.38 3.97 -10.78
N PHE A 40 5.45 3.19 -10.73
CA PHE A 40 6.19 2.92 -9.50
C PHE A 40 7.26 3.96 -9.20
N GLY A 41 7.50 4.21 -7.92
CA GLY A 41 8.55 5.08 -7.40
C GLY A 41 9.31 4.43 -6.26
N ASP A 42 10.47 4.99 -5.95
CA ASP A 42 11.28 4.59 -4.80
C ASP A 42 10.87 5.38 -3.55
N GLY A 43 10.93 4.76 -2.40
CA GLY A 43 10.60 5.43 -1.16
C GLY A 43 10.78 4.56 0.06
N ALA A 44 10.89 5.21 1.21
CA ALA A 44 10.91 4.56 2.52
C ALA A 44 10.12 5.40 3.54
N GLY A 45 9.49 4.72 4.46
CA GLY A 45 8.80 5.36 5.57
C GLY A 45 8.67 4.40 6.74
N ALA A 46 8.52 4.95 7.93
CA ALA A 46 8.41 4.16 9.15
C ALA A 46 7.43 4.78 10.13
N ALA A 47 6.86 3.93 10.99
CA ALA A 47 6.03 4.35 12.11
C ALA A 47 6.40 3.57 13.36
N VAL A 48 6.35 4.23 14.52
CA VAL A 48 6.48 3.59 15.82
C VAL A 48 5.10 3.37 16.39
N VAL A 49 4.76 2.11 16.64
CA VAL A 49 3.52 1.72 17.31
C VAL A 49 3.83 1.44 18.77
N SER A 50 3.14 2.13 19.68
CA SER A 50 3.34 2.01 21.13
C SER A 50 2.06 1.54 21.81
N ALA A 51 2.20 0.86 22.93
CA ALA A 51 1.09 0.64 23.82
C ALA A 51 0.58 1.98 24.38
N THR A 52 -0.73 2.12 24.52
CA THR A 52 -1.37 3.32 25.06
C THR A 52 -2.58 2.94 25.91
N ASP A 53 -2.84 3.74 26.94
CA ASP A 53 -4.06 3.69 27.75
C ASP A 53 -5.06 4.78 27.29
N SER A 54 -4.74 5.52 26.24
CA SER A 54 -5.59 6.55 25.65
C SER A 54 -6.65 5.95 24.73
N ASP A 55 -7.79 6.65 24.59
CA ASP A 55 -8.82 6.33 23.60
C ASP A 55 -8.34 6.53 22.14
N SER A 56 -7.25 7.28 21.95
CA SER A 56 -6.57 7.42 20.65
C SER A 56 -5.65 6.23 20.42
N CYS A 57 -6.15 5.23 19.71
CA CYS A 57 -5.45 3.97 19.48
C CYS A 57 -5.84 3.32 18.14
N ILE A 58 -5.15 2.23 17.78
CA ILE A 58 -5.55 1.37 16.67
C ILE A 58 -6.79 0.58 17.11
N LEU A 59 -7.95 0.89 16.53
CA LEU A 59 -9.23 0.28 16.90
C LEU A 59 -9.35 -1.17 16.40
N SER A 60 -8.86 -1.45 15.19
CA SER A 60 -8.91 -2.79 14.61
C SER A 60 -7.86 -2.98 13.51
N THR A 61 -7.58 -4.23 13.19
CA THR A 61 -6.74 -4.62 12.05
C THR A 61 -7.43 -5.74 11.27
N HIS A 62 -7.45 -5.64 9.94
CA HIS A 62 -8.10 -6.60 9.06
C HIS A 62 -7.14 -7.02 7.97
N LEU A 63 -6.89 -8.32 7.83
CA LEU A 63 -5.95 -8.89 6.87
C LEU A 63 -6.66 -9.89 5.97
N HIS A 64 -6.48 -9.71 4.66
CA HIS A 64 -7.03 -10.59 3.64
C HIS A 64 -5.98 -10.95 2.60
N SER A 65 -6.06 -12.15 2.05
CA SER A 65 -5.22 -12.59 0.94
C SER A 65 -6.01 -13.47 -0.01
N GLU A 66 -5.65 -13.42 -1.29
CA GLU A 66 -6.32 -14.20 -2.34
C GLU A 66 -5.28 -14.70 -3.35
N GLY A 67 -4.55 -15.74 -2.97
CA GLY A 67 -3.38 -16.27 -3.69
C GLY A 67 -3.66 -16.74 -5.12
N LYS A 68 -4.93 -17.04 -5.49
CA LYS A 68 -5.29 -17.41 -6.87
C LYS A 68 -5.00 -16.31 -7.90
N PHE A 69 -4.78 -15.07 -7.47
CA PHE A 69 -4.47 -13.92 -8.31
C PHE A 69 -3.01 -13.46 -8.22
N ALA A 70 -2.13 -14.29 -7.68
CA ALA A 70 -0.74 -13.91 -7.42
C ALA A 70 0.01 -13.42 -8.68
N GLU A 71 -0.31 -13.94 -9.85
CA GLU A 71 0.36 -13.58 -11.11
C GLU A 71 -0.21 -12.34 -11.80
N GLU A 72 -1.31 -11.77 -11.31
CA GLU A 72 -1.91 -10.56 -11.90
C GLU A 72 -1.09 -9.28 -11.65
N LEU A 73 -0.23 -9.31 -10.63
CA LEU A 73 0.78 -8.29 -10.34
C LEU A 73 2.01 -8.98 -9.74
N ALA A 74 3.02 -9.26 -10.55
CA ALA A 74 4.15 -10.07 -10.12
C ALA A 74 5.40 -9.87 -10.97
N VAL A 75 6.55 -10.27 -10.43
CA VAL A 75 7.74 -10.67 -11.18
C VAL A 75 7.76 -12.19 -11.22
N ILE A 76 7.46 -12.78 -12.37
CA ILE A 76 7.28 -14.24 -12.49
C ILE A 76 8.60 -14.99 -12.28
N LYS A 77 9.71 -14.42 -12.79
CA LYS A 77 11.06 -14.95 -12.60
C LYS A 77 11.92 -13.92 -11.88
N PRO A 78 11.84 -13.82 -10.54
CA PRO A 78 12.67 -12.87 -9.82
C PRO A 78 14.16 -13.18 -10.01
N ALA A 79 14.97 -12.14 -10.19
CA ALA A 79 16.41 -12.23 -10.46
C ALA A 79 17.18 -13.12 -9.46
N THR A 80 16.71 -13.17 -8.22
CA THR A 80 17.28 -14.01 -7.16
C THR A 80 17.15 -15.53 -7.41
N THR A 81 16.27 -15.94 -8.32
CA THR A 81 16.03 -17.35 -8.66
C THR A 81 17.01 -17.87 -9.71
N PHE A 82 17.70 -16.98 -10.43
CA PHE A 82 18.62 -17.33 -11.51
C PHE A 82 19.97 -16.67 -11.35
N TRP A 83 21.04 -17.34 -11.87
CA TRP A 83 22.35 -16.74 -11.93
C TRP A 83 22.36 -15.54 -12.89
N ILE A 84 23.13 -14.52 -12.52
CA ILE A 84 23.25 -13.25 -13.26
C ILE A 84 23.56 -13.46 -14.76
N ASP A 85 24.41 -14.45 -15.09
CA ASP A 85 24.76 -14.78 -16.48
C ASP A 85 23.55 -15.21 -17.33
N LYS A 86 22.55 -15.88 -16.72
CA LYS A 86 21.31 -16.26 -17.40
C LYS A 86 20.39 -15.06 -17.63
N ILE A 87 20.36 -14.11 -16.70
CA ILE A 87 19.58 -12.89 -16.80
C ILE A 87 20.12 -12.01 -17.91
N VAL A 88 21.42 -11.78 -17.94
CA VAL A 88 22.09 -10.95 -18.95
C VAL A 88 21.96 -11.54 -20.37
N LYS A 89 21.95 -12.85 -20.50
CA LYS A 89 21.78 -13.53 -21.81
C LYS A 89 20.35 -13.56 -22.34
N ASN A 90 19.36 -13.27 -21.50
CA ASN A 90 17.92 -13.33 -21.85
C ASN A 90 17.23 -11.97 -21.65
N ASP A 91 17.86 -10.91 -22.11
CA ASP A 91 17.36 -9.53 -21.97
C ASP A 91 15.93 -9.33 -22.55
N ASP A 92 15.54 -10.16 -23.50
CA ASP A 92 14.19 -10.15 -24.09
C ASP A 92 13.13 -10.89 -23.26
N ASP A 93 13.52 -11.62 -22.20
CA ASP A 93 12.56 -12.35 -21.38
C ASP A 93 11.81 -11.42 -20.43
N LYS A 94 10.57 -11.09 -20.79
CA LYS A 94 9.67 -10.21 -20.01
C LYS A 94 9.40 -10.71 -18.59
N SER A 95 9.59 -12.00 -18.32
CA SER A 95 9.30 -12.60 -17.02
C SER A 95 10.22 -12.16 -15.89
N TYR A 96 11.35 -11.52 -16.21
CA TYR A 96 12.26 -10.89 -15.24
C TYR A 96 11.81 -9.51 -14.76
N PHE A 97 10.86 -8.92 -15.45
CA PHE A 97 10.37 -7.57 -15.13
C PHE A 97 8.98 -7.62 -14.50
N PRO A 98 8.60 -6.61 -13.72
CA PRO A 98 7.27 -6.51 -13.18
C PRO A 98 6.19 -6.53 -14.26
N TYR A 99 5.23 -7.43 -14.12
CA TYR A 99 4.02 -7.51 -14.91
C TYR A 99 2.83 -7.06 -14.09
N MET A 100 1.88 -6.38 -14.72
CA MET A 100 0.62 -5.99 -14.09
C MET A 100 -0.53 -6.04 -15.09
N ASN A 101 -1.57 -6.81 -14.75
CA ASN A 101 -2.87 -6.71 -15.39
C ASN A 101 -3.64 -5.51 -14.79
N GLY A 102 -3.36 -4.30 -15.29
CA GLY A 102 -3.86 -3.06 -14.69
C GLY A 102 -5.39 -2.99 -14.56
N ASN A 103 -6.14 -3.52 -15.54
CA ASN A 103 -7.60 -3.54 -15.49
C ASN A 103 -8.13 -4.47 -14.38
N PHE A 104 -7.52 -5.64 -14.26
CA PHE A 104 -7.87 -6.61 -13.23
C PHE A 104 -7.54 -6.06 -11.83
N VAL A 105 -6.31 -5.55 -11.67
CA VAL A 105 -5.85 -4.95 -10.40
C VAL A 105 -6.76 -3.81 -9.98
N PHE A 106 -7.11 -2.88 -10.90
CA PHE A 106 -8.01 -1.78 -10.59
C PHE A 106 -9.38 -2.26 -10.10
N LYS A 107 -10.02 -3.16 -10.85
CA LYS A 107 -11.35 -3.68 -10.50
C LYS A 107 -11.37 -4.38 -9.14
N ASN A 108 -10.33 -5.18 -8.85
CA ASN A 108 -10.23 -5.83 -7.56
C ASN A 108 -9.90 -4.86 -6.44
N ALA A 109 -8.99 -3.91 -6.66
CA ALA A 109 -8.62 -2.92 -5.66
C ALA A 109 -9.84 -2.13 -5.17
N VAL A 110 -10.67 -1.59 -6.06
CA VAL A 110 -11.82 -0.78 -5.64
C VAL A 110 -12.84 -1.58 -4.82
N VAL A 111 -13.04 -2.85 -5.15
CA VAL A 111 -13.93 -3.74 -4.38
C VAL A 111 -13.34 -4.06 -3.01
N ARG A 112 -12.06 -4.41 -2.96
CA ARG A 112 -11.40 -4.81 -1.69
C ARG A 112 -11.19 -3.63 -0.75
N PHE A 113 -10.86 -2.44 -1.25
CA PHE A 113 -10.80 -1.24 -0.42
C PHE A 113 -12.16 -0.94 0.22
N GLU A 114 -13.24 -0.96 -0.56
CA GLU A 114 -14.59 -0.73 -0.03
C GLU A 114 -14.93 -1.76 1.05
N GLN A 115 -14.69 -3.05 0.79
CA GLN A 115 -14.97 -4.14 1.74
C GLN A 115 -14.24 -3.97 3.07
N VAL A 116 -12.91 -3.73 3.03
CA VAL A 116 -12.11 -3.63 4.27
C VAL A 116 -12.43 -2.35 5.05
N ILE A 117 -12.79 -1.25 4.38
CA ILE A 117 -13.22 -0.03 5.06
C ILE A 117 -14.52 -0.27 5.82
N PHE A 118 -15.53 -0.88 5.18
CA PHE A 118 -16.78 -1.19 5.88
C PHE A 118 -16.59 -2.25 6.97
N GLU A 119 -15.71 -3.21 6.78
CA GLU A 119 -15.37 -4.18 7.82
C GLU A 119 -14.79 -3.49 9.06
N ALA A 120 -13.83 -2.58 8.89
CA ALA A 120 -13.22 -1.82 9.96
C ALA A 120 -14.23 -0.90 10.68
N LEU A 121 -15.08 -0.20 9.91
CA LEU A 121 -16.13 0.66 10.47
C LEU A 121 -17.13 -0.15 11.28
N ASN A 122 -17.63 -1.26 10.74
CA ASN A 122 -18.59 -2.12 11.44
C ASN A 122 -18.01 -2.73 12.71
N TYR A 123 -16.76 -3.20 12.65
CA TYR A 123 -16.07 -3.74 13.83
C TYR A 123 -15.96 -2.71 14.96
N SER A 124 -15.72 -1.47 14.59
CA SER A 124 -15.54 -0.36 15.53
C SER A 124 -16.85 0.36 15.89
N ASN A 125 -18.01 -0.11 15.40
CA ASN A 125 -19.33 0.54 15.53
C ASN A 125 -19.31 2.01 15.03
N LEU A 126 -18.56 2.27 13.99
CA LEU A 126 -18.45 3.58 13.33
C LEU A 126 -19.20 3.58 11.99
N LYS A 127 -19.50 4.77 11.50
CA LYS A 127 -20.10 5.02 10.19
C LYS A 127 -19.16 5.82 9.30
N THR A 128 -19.48 5.92 8.03
CA THR A 128 -18.69 6.70 7.05
C THR A 128 -18.52 8.16 7.46
N GLU A 129 -19.54 8.74 8.10
CA GLU A 129 -19.53 10.12 8.59
C GLU A 129 -18.51 10.35 9.73
N ASN A 130 -18.07 9.28 10.38
CA ASN A 130 -17.04 9.35 11.43
C ASN A 130 -15.60 9.34 10.89
N ILE A 131 -15.42 9.17 9.57
CA ILE A 131 -14.09 9.21 8.96
C ILE A 131 -13.63 10.67 8.88
N ASN A 132 -12.63 11.02 9.67
CA ASN A 132 -11.99 12.34 9.61
C ASN A 132 -10.98 12.41 8.46
N LEU A 133 -10.16 11.37 8.29
CA LEU A 133 -9.18 11.27 7.23
C LEU A 133 -9.02 9.82 6.76
N LEU A 134 -9.05 9.61 5.46
CA LEU A 134 -8.76 8.34 4.81
C LEU A 134 -7.39 8.43 4.13
N ILE A 135 -6.45 7.60 4.57
CA ILE A 135 -5.14 7.42 3.95
C ILE A 135 -5.08 6.00 3.40
N THR A 136 -5.12 5.85 2.08
CA THR A 136 -5.01 4.55 1.41
C THR A 136 -3.59 4.31 0.91
N HIS A 137 -3.28 3.07 0.57
CA HIS A 137 -2.14 2.79 -0.28
C HIS A 137 -2.20 3.63 -1.56
N GLN A 138 -1.11 4.34 -1.87
CA GLN A 138 -1.01 5.25 -3.01
C GLN A 138 -0.66 4.48 -4.28
N ALA A 139 -1.56 3.59 -4.74
CA ALA A 139 -1.36 2.74 -5.92
C ALA A 139 -1.68 3.47 -7.22
N ASN A 140 -2.80 4.18 -7.25
CA ASN A 140 -3.32 4.91 -8.39
C ASN A 140 -4.35 5.93 -7.92
N LEU A 141 -4.21 7.18 -8.34
CA LEU A 141 -5.13 8.26 -7.94
C LEU A 141 -6.60 7.94 -8.28
N ARG A 142 -6.86 7.25 -9.39
CA ARG A 142 -8.22 6.86 -9.78
C ARG A 142 -8.87 5.89 -8.79
N ILE A 143 -8.10 5.01 -8.14
CA ILE A 143 -8.62 4.11 -7.10
C ILE A 143 -9.07 4.94 -5.91
N SER A 144 -8.23 5.84 -5.42
CA SER A 144 -8.56 6.73 -4.30
C SER A 144 -9.80 7.59 -4.59
N GLN A 145 -9.87 8.21 -5.76
CA GLN A 145 -11.03 9.01 -6.20
C GLN A 145 -12.31 8.17 -6.30
N TYR A 146 -12.20 6.93 -6.77
CA TYR A 146 -13.35 6.02 -6.84
C TYR A 146 -13.89 5.71 -5.43
N ILE A 147 -13.00 5.37 -4.49
CA ILE A 147 -13.36 5.08 -3.10
C ILE A 147 -13.94 6.33 -2.43
N GLN A 148 -13.33 7.49 -2.60
CA GLN A 148 -13.84 8.77 -2.11
C GLN A 148 -15.31 8.99 -2.54
N LYS A 149 -15.59 8.82 -3.84
CA LYS A 149 -16.95 8.98 -4.39
C LYS A 149 -17.92 7.94 -3.83
N ARG A 150 -17.48 6.69 -3.69
CA ARG A 150 -18.32 5.60 -3.16
C ARG A 150 -18.71 5.83 -1.71
N LEU A 151 -17.77 6.32 -0.90
CA LEU A 151 -17.98 6.62 0.52
C LEU A 151 -18.59 8.02 0.74
N LYS A 152 -18.78 8.81 -0.32
CA LYS A 152 -19.26 10.22 -0.27
C LYS A 152 -18.41 11.12 0.61
N LEU A 153 -17.09 10.89 0.63
CA LEU A 153 -16.14 11.70 1.38
C LEU A 153 -15.80 12.99 0.62
N THR A 154 -15.54 14.05 1.35
CA THR A 154 -15.05 15.33 0.81
C THR A 154 -13.57 15.26 0.44
N ASP A 155 -13.07 16.25 -0.30
CA ASP A 155 -11.64 16.31 -0.66
C ASP A 155 -10.74 16.46 0.58
N SER A 156 -11.22 17.12 1.64
CA SER A 156 -10.50 17.26 2.89
C SER A 156 -10.40 15.97 3.72
N GLN A 157 -11.25 14.98 3.42
CA GLN A 157 -11.26 13.69 4.13
C GLN A 157 -10.43 12.61 3.44
N VAL A 158 -9.77 12.87 2.30
CA VAL A 158 -8.98 11.88 1.57
C VAL A 158 -7.61 12.44 1.23
N PHE A 159 -6.57 11.85 1.79
CA PHE A 159 -5.21 12.29 1.53
C PHE A 159 -4.59 11.55 0.35
N ASN A 160 -4.01 12.29 -0.59
CA ASN A 160 -3.33 11.75 -1.75
C ASN A 160 -2.00 12.49 -2.00
N ASN A 161 -0.92 11.75 -2.15
CA ASN A 161 0.39 12.28 -2.53
C ASN A 161 1.08 11.49 -3.64
N ILE A 162 0.36 10.56 -4.28
CA ILE A 162 0.88 9.74 -5.38
C ILE A 162 1.47 10.56 -6.53
N MET A 163 0.94 11.76 -6.79
CA MET A 163 1.44 12.65 -7.84
C MET A 163 2.88 13.13 -7.59
N LYS A 164 3.36 13.06 -6.34
CA LYS A 164 4.74 13.45 -5.98
C LYS A 164 5.69 12.26 -6.05
N TYR A 165 5.25 11.08 -5.61
CA TYR A 165 6.14 9.94 -5.34
C TYR A 165 5.88 8.72 -6.22
N GLY A 166 4.74 8.67 -6.91
CA GLY A 166 4.29 7.45 -7.57
C GLY A 166 3.85 6.37 -6.57
N ASN A 167 3.74 5.14 -7.04
CA ASN A 167 3.46 3.98 -6.19
C ASN A 167 4.76 3.47 -5.54
N THR A 168 4.96 3.78 -4.29
CA THR A 168 6.10 3.34 -3.46
C THR A 168 5.75 2.10 -2.62
N THR A 169 4.77 1.30 -3.06
CA THR A 169 4.31 0.05 -2.41
C THR A 169 4.18 0.17 -0.89
N ALA A 170 4.98 -0.57 -0.12
CA ALA A 170 4.91 -0.59 1.34
C ALA A 170 5.22 0.77 2.00
N ALA A 171 6.02 1.61 1.35
CA ALA A 171 6.35 2.94 1.87
C ALA A 171 5.22 3.97 1.68
N SER A 172 4.24 3.71 0.82
CA SER A 172 3.25 4.71 0.41
C SER A 172 2.39 5.22 1.56
N ILE A 173 1.91 4.35 2.43
CA ILE A 173 1.09 4.74 3.60
C ILE A 173 1.93 5.50 4.63
N PRO A 174 3.10 5.03 5.10
CA PRO A 174 3.87 5.79 6.06
C PRO A 174 4.38 7.14 5.54
N ILE A 175 4.68 7.28 4.24
CA ILE A 175 5.00 8.58 3.64
C ILE A 175 3.77 9.50 3.66
N ALA A 176 2.60 8.99 3.25
CA ALA A 176 1.36 9.76 3.26
C ALA A 176 0.95 10.18 4.68
N LEU A 177 1.10 9.28 5.66
CA LEU A 177 0.84 9.54 7.07
C LEU A 177 1.74 10.66 7.61
N THR A 178 3.03 10.61 7.29
CA THR A 178 4.00 11.65 7.70
C THR A 178 3.63 13.01 7.12
N GLU A 179 3.30 13.10 5.83
CA GLU A 179 2.91 14.37 5.22
C GLU A 179 1.57 14.90 5.77
N ALA A 180 0.60 14.01 6.03
CA ALA A 180 -0.67 14.39 6.65
C ALA A 180 -0.46 14.97 8.06
N TYR A 181 0.40 14.34 8.85
CA TYR A 181 0.81 14.84 10.17
C TYR A 181 1.48 16.21 10.09
N GLN A 182 2.48 16.36 9.20
CA GLN A 182 3.20 17.64 9.01
C GLN A 182 2.28 18.77 8.51
N SER A 183 1.18 18.41 7.86
CA SER A 183 0.15 19.33 7.38
C SER A 183 -0.95 19.60 8.39
N ASN A 184 -0.83 19.12 9.63
CA ASN A 184 -1.83 19.21 10.70
C ASN A 184 -3.21 18.69 10.30
N LEU A 185 -3.26 17.61 9.54
CA LEU A 185 -4.49 16.91 9.18
C LEU A 185 -4.83 15.78 10.16
N ILE A 186 -3.86 15.36 10.94
CA ILE A 186 -3.96 14.36 12.01
C ILE A 186 -3.11 14.78 13.20
#